data_893f6bed580e3e46bc8167a53df90128
#
_entry.id   893f6bed580e3e46bc8167a53df90128
#
_cell.length_a   1.000
_cell.length_b   1.000
_cell.length_c   1.000
_cell.angle_alpha   90.00
_cell.angle_beta   90.00
_cell.angle_gamma   90.00
#
_symmetry.space_group_name_H-M   'P 1'
#
loop_
_entity.id
_entity.type
_entity.pdbx_description
1 polymer ?
#
loop_
_entity_poly.entity_id
_entity_poly.type
_entity_poly.pdbx_seq_one_letter_code
_entity_poly.pdbx_strand_id
1 'polypeptide(L)'
;MNKHQEVKKHMSKEIIAKKAAVVDGIKDQFDNAVSAVVMNYRGLTVDEVTALRKELRDAGVKMEVIKNTYLRRAADLSGYKGLDELFTGPTAIAFSQEDVAAPARIVKKYAKQFDALELKGGFIEGKVATLEQLDELAGLPDREGMLSMLLSVLQAPIRNVAYAVKAVAE
;
A
#
# COMPACT_ATOMS: atom_id res chain seq x y z
N MET A 1 -12.04 -25.21 -43.46
CA MET A 1 -11.80 -24.40 -42.24
C MET A 1 -11.86 -22.94 -42.63
N ASN A 2 -12.74 -22.14 -42.03
CA ASN A 2 -13.10 -20.81 -42.50
C ASN A 2 -12.04 -19.76 -42.08
N LYS A 3 -11.53 -18.95 -43.02
CA LYS A 3 -10.61 -17.82 -42.80
C LYS A 3 -11.03 -16.90 -41.65
N HIS A 4 -12.33 -16.79 -41.38
CA HIS A 4 -12.92 -16.04 -40.26
C HIS A 4 -12.64 -16.66 -38.87
N GLN A 5 -12.48 -17.97 -38.78
CA GLN A 5 -12.15 -18.67 -37.55
C GLN A 5 -10.66 -18.54 -37.20
N GLU A 6 -9.80 -18.53 -38.21
CA GLU A 6 -8.35 -18.36 -38.04
C GLU A 6 -8.02 -16.92 -37.60
N VAL A 7 -8.65 -15.90 -38.18
CA VAL A 7 -8.48 -14.50 -37.81
C VAL A 7 -8.96 -14.27 -36.36
N LYS A 8 -10.12 -14.82 -35.96
CA LYS A 8 -10.58 -14.75 -34.55
C LYS A 8 -9.64 -15.45 -33.59
N LYS A 9 -9.06 -16.57 -33.96
CA LYS A 9 -8.10 -17.33 -33.12
C LYS A 9 -6.78 -16.59 -32.99
N HIS A 10 -6.31 -15.90 -34.03
CA HIS A 10 -5.09 -15.08 -34.01
C HIS A 10 -5.28 -13.83 -33.17
N MET A 11 -6.36 -13.08 -33.37
CA MET A 11 -6.73 -11.92 -32.53
C MET A 11 -6.91 -12.30 -31.06
N SER A 12 -7.48 -13.48 -30.79
CA SER A 12 -7.63 -13.97 -29.41
C SER A 12 -6.27 -14.21 -28.73
N LYS A 13 -5.29 -14.76 -29.46
CA LYS A 13 -3.93 -14.99 -28.93
C LYS A 13 -3.19 -13.68 -28.63
N GLU A 14 -3.27 -12.69 -29.52
CA GLU A 14 -2.66 -11.38 -29.31
C GLU A 14 -3.26 -10.63 -28.12
N ILE A 15 -4.59 -10.71 -27.96
CA ILE A 15 -5.28 -10.10 -26.81
C ILE A 15 -4.88 -10.79 -25.50
N ILE A 16 -4.74 -12.11 -25.51
CA ILE A 16 -4.29 -12.88 -24.35
C ILE A 16 -2.85 -12.50 -24.00
N ALA A 17 -1.96 -12.40 -24.99
CA ALA A 17 -0.57 -12.00 -24.79
C ALA A 17 -0.45 -10.58 -24.19
N LYS A 18 -1.23 -9.62 -24.69
CA LYS A 18 -1.29 -8.26 -24.12
C LYS A 18 -1.77 -8.25 -22.67
N LYS A 19 -2.76 -9.07 -22.34
CA LYS A 19 -3.25 -9.21 -20.97
C LYS A 19 -2.23 -9.89 -20.05
N ALA A 20 -1.49 -10.89 -20.56
CA ALA A 20 -0.41 -11.54 -19.83
C ALA A 20 0.71 -10.52 -19.51
N ALA A 21 1.14 -9.73 -20.50
CA ALA A 21 2.15 -8.69 -20.29
C ALA A 21 1.73 -7.65 -19.21
N VAL A 22 0.44 -7.31 -19.13
CA VAL A 22 -0.05 -6.44 -18.03
C VAL A 22 0.04 -7.14 -16.69
N VAL A 23 -0.29 -8.42 -16.60
CA VAL A 23 -0.18 -9.19 -15.35
C VAL A 23 1.28 -9.36 -14.94
N ASP A 24 2.20 -9.57 -15.88
CA ASP A 24 3.63 -9.66 -15.63
C ASP A 24 4.17 -8.32 -15.09
N GLY A 25 3.77 -7.18 -15.66
CA GLY A 25 4.14 -5.86 -15.16
C GLY A 25 3.58 -5.56 -13.75
N ILE A 26 2.39 -6.07 -13.42
CA ILE A 26 1.85 -5.96 -12.06
C ILE A 26 2.62 -6.88 -11.11
N LYS A 27 2.98 -8.09 -11.55
CA LYS A 27 3.82 -9.01 -10.79
C LYS A 27 5.15 -8.37 -10.42
N ASP A 28 5.82 -7.72 -11.38
CA ASP A 28 7.08 -7.00 -11.11
C ASP A 28 6.88 -5.90 -10.06
N GLN A 29 5.72 -5.24 -10.03
CA GLN A 29 5.42 -4.27 -8.97
C GLN A 29 5.22 -4.93 -7.61
N PHE A 30 4.58 -6.10 -7.55
CA PHE A 30 4.45 -6.88 -6.31
C PHE A 30 5.82 -7.35 -5.78
N ASP A 31 6.68 -7.83 -6.68
CA ASP A 31 7.99 -8.37 -6.31
C ASP A 31 8.98 -7.26 -5.88
N ASN A 32 8.84 -6.04 -6.42
CA ASN A 32 9.67 -4.88 -6.08
C ASN A 32 9.12 -4.05 -4.89
N ALA A 33 7.87 -4.26 -4.49
CA ALA A 33 7.27 -3.52 -3.40
C ALA A 33 7.60 -4.15 -2.04
N VAL A 34 8.04 -3.34 -1.10
CA VAL A 34 8.26 -3.74 0.29
C VAL A 34 6.92 -3.86 1.02
N SER A 35 5.99 -2.97 0.71
CA SER A 35 4.62 -3.03 1.23
C SER A 35 3.60 -2.56 0.20
N ALA A 36 2.37 -3.08 0.30
CA ALA A 36 1.26 -2.52 -0.42
C ALA A 36 -0.03 -2.55 0.40
N VAL A 37 -0.83 -1.53 0.20
CA VAL A 37 -2.13 -1.37 0.86
C VAL A 37 -3.23 -1.39 -0.17
N VAL A 38 -4.23 -2.21 0.09
CA VAL A 38 -5.44 -2.35 -0.70
C VAL A 38 -6.55 -1.54 -0.07
N MET A 39 -7.17 -0.66 -0.86
CA MET A 39 -8.20 0.27 -0.38
C MET A 39 -9.41 0.32 -1.30
N ASN A 40 -10.56 0.66 -0.72
CA ASN A 40 -11.77 1.04 -1.43
C ASN A 40 -11.77 2.56 -1.61
N TYR A 41 -11.84 3.02 -2.85
CA TYR A 41 -11.85 4.46 -3.19
C TYR A 41 -13.21 4.96 -3.69
N ARG A 42 -14.24 4.10 -3.67
CA ARG A 42 -15.56 4.46 -4.17
C ARG A 42 -16.23 5.46 -3.25
N GLY A 43 -16.73 6.56 -3.83
CA GLY A 43 -17.41 7.63 -3.11
C GLY A 43 -16.56 8.87 -2.89
N LEU A 44 -15.27 8.82 -3.17
CA LEU A 44 -14.38 9.98 -3.17
C LEU A 44 -14.66 10.87 -4.39
N THR A 45 -14.58 12.17 -4.20
CA THR A 45 -14.58 13.15 -5.29
C THR A 45 -13.27 13.15 -6.05
N VAL A 46 -13.26 13.74 -7.25
CA VAL A 46 -12.06 13.82 -8.09
C VAL A 46 -10.95 14.60 -7.40
N ASP A 47 -11.31 15.68 -6.69
CA ASP A 47 -10.36 16.52 -5.96
C ASP A 47 -9.69 15.76 -4.81
N GLU A 48 -10.46 15.00 -4.04
CA GLU A 48 -9.98 14.17 -2.93
C GLU A 48 -9.03 13.07 -3.42
N VAL A 49 -9.40 12.37 -4.50
CA VAL A 49 -8.53 11.34 -5.12
C VAL A 49 -7.24 11.98 -5.66
N THR A 50 -7.32 13.18 -6.22
CA THR A 50 -6.14 13.88 -6.74
C THR A 50 -5.20 14.31 -5.62
N ALA A 51 -5.75 14.82 -4.51
CA ALA A 51 -4.99 15.17 -3.32
C ALA A 51 -4.30 13.93 -2.71
N LEU A 52 -5.04 12.83 -2.57
CA LEU A 52 -4.51 11.56 -2.08
C LEU A 52 -3.37 11.03 -2.97
N ARG A 53 -3.56 11.04 -4.29
CA ARG A 53 -2.50 10.61 -5.24
C ARG A 53 -1.26 11.49 -5.17
N LYS A 54 -1.43 12.79 -4.96
CA LYS A 54 -0.31 13.71 -4.81
C LYS A 54 0.48 13.37 -3.55
N GLU A 55 -0.17 13.27 -2.40
CA GLU A 55 0.51 12.96 -1.12
C GLU A 55 1.20 11.59 -1.14
N LEU A 56 0.55 10.58 -1.74
CA LEU A 56 1.16 9.26 -1.93
C LEU A 56 2.41 9.34 -2.82
N ARG A 57 2.35 10.10 -3.92
CA ARG A 57 3.49 10.28 -4.83
C ARG A 57 4.64 11.02 -4.15
N ASP A 58 4.34 12.06 -3.38
CA ASP A 58 5.32 12.85 -2.64
C ASP A 58 6.04 11.99 -1.58
N ALA A 59 5.36 10.94 -1.08
CA ALA A 59 5.92 9.93 -0.17
C ALA A 59 6.56 8.71 -0.89
N GLY A 60 6.75 8.75 -2.21
CA GLY A 60 7.33 7.65 -2.97
C GLY A 60 6.41 6.43 -3.16
N VAL A 61 5.12 6.58 -2.88
CA VAL A 61 4.11 5.52 -2.99
C VAL A 61 3.35 5.62 -4.31
N LYS A 62 3.31 4.54 -5.06
CA LYS A 62 2.61 4.46 -6.34
C LYS A 62 1.21 3.92 -6.15
N MET A 63 0.18 4.75 -6.36
CA MET A 63 -1.22 4.32 -6.33
C MET A 63 -1.73 4.00 -7.73
N GLU A 64 -2.25 2.78 -7.91
CA GLU A 64 -2.87 2.33 -9.16
C GLU A 64 -4.26 1.73 -8.92
N VAL A 65 -5.13 1.93 -9.91
CA VAL A 65 -6.45 1.28 -9.96
C VAL A 65 -6.38 0.19 -11.02
N ILE A 66 -6.40 -1.05 -10.58
CA ILE A 66 -6.19 -2.21 -11.43
C ILE A 66 -7.42 -3.12 -11.33
N LYS A 67 -7.72 -3.80 -12.43
CA LYS A 67 -8.81 -4.77 -12.46
C LYS A 67 -8.52 -5.95 -11.52
N ASN A 68 -9.45 -6.29 -10.65
CA ASN A 68 -9.30 -7.33 -9.62
C ASN A 68 -8.83 -8.69 -10.18
N THR A 69 -9.29 -9.05 -11.41
CA THR A 69 -8.84 -10.30 -12.05
C THR A 69 -7.37 -10.31 -12.41
N TYR A 70 -6.75 -9.15 -12.65
CA TYR A 70 -5.31 -9.05 -12.90
C TYR A 70 -4.53 -9.07 -11.60
N LEU A 71 -5.05 -8.39 -10.56
CA LEU A 71 -4.47 -8.42 -9.22
C LEU A 71 -4.41 -9.84 -8.65
N ARG A 72 -5.52 -10.60 -8.74
CA ARG A 72 -5.57 -12.00 -8.29
C ARG A 72 -4.51 -12.85 -9.00
N ARG A 73 -4.44 -12.78 -10.33
CA ARG A 73 -3.46 -13.54 -11.09
C ARG A 73 -2.01 -13.14 -10.77
N ALA A 74 -1.74 -11.86 -10.59
CA ALA A 74 -0.42 -11.38 -10.23
C ALA A 74 -0.05 -11.84 -8.82
N ALA A 75 -0.97 -11.73 -7.84
CA ALA A 75 -0.77 -12.20 -6.48
C ALA A 75 -0.52 -13.72 -6.41
N ASP A 76 -1.27 -14.53 -7.18
CA ASP A 76 -1.05 -15.97 -7.31
C ASP A 76 0.35 -16.30 -7.84
N LEU A 77 0.81 -15.55 -8.87
CA LEU A 77 2.12 -15.74 -9.48
C LEU A 77 3.29 -15.31 -8.55
N SER A 78 3.07 -14.30 -7.72
CA SER A 78 4.05 -13.83 -6.71
C SER A 78 3.95 -14.62 -5.39
N GLY A 79 3.01 -15.56 -5.27
CA GLY A 79 2.89 -16.45 -4.11
C GLY A 79 2.13 -15.88 -2.91
N TYR A 80 1.49 -14.72 -3.03
CA TYR A 80 0.70 -14.08 -1.97
C TYR A 80 -0.71 -14.71 -1.87
N LYS A 81 -0.76 -15.91 -1.34
CA LYS A 81 -2.03 -16.62 -1.09
C LYS A 81 -2.75 -15.96 0.09
N GLY A 82 -4.00 -15.55 -0.11
CA GLY A 82 -4.82 -14.90 0.92
C GLY A 82 -5.20 -13.45 0.63
N LEU A 83 -4.59 -12.82 -0.39
CA LEU A 83 -5.02 -11.51 -0.88
C LEU A 83 -6.28 -11.56 -1.74
N ASP A 84 -6.69 -12.75 -2.21
CA ASP A 84 -7.84 -12.91 -3.11
C ASP A 84 -9.15 -12.41 -2.52
N GLU A 85 -9.34 -12.58 -1.22
CA GLU A 85 -10.53 -12.11 -0.50
C GLU A 85 -10.61 -10.58 -0.45
N LEU A 86 -9.46 -9.91 -0.47
CA LEU A 86 -9.36 -8.45 -0.46
C LEU A 86 -9.69 -7.82 -1.82
N PHE A 87 -9.52 -8.57 -2.90
CA PHE A 87 -9.76 -8.08 -4.27
C PHE A 87 -11.24 -8.24 -4.68
N THR A 88 -12.16 -7.72 -3.86
CA THR A 88 -13.59 -7.68 -4.14
C THR A 88 -14.09 -6.24 -4.24
N GLY A 89 -14.99 -5.95 -5.18
CA GLY A 89 -15.52 -4.61 -5.41
C GLY A 89 -14.50 -3.60 -5.96
N PRO A 90 -14.73 -2.30 -5.79
CA PRO A 90 -13.82 -1.25 -6.24
C PRO A 90 -12.52 -1.31 -5.42
N THR A 91 -11.40 -1.44 -6.12
CA THR A 91 -10.11 -1.69 -5.48
C THR A 91 -9.05 -0.79 -6.10
N ALA A 92 -8.38 -0.01 -5.27
CA ALA A 92 -7.13 0.64 -5.57
C ALA A 92 -6.03 0.02 -4.71
N ILE A 93 -4.83 -0.02 -5.25
CA ILE A 93 -3.65 -0.53 -4.55
C ILE A 93 -2.56 0.53 -4.54
N ALA A 94 -1.93 0.71 -3.39
CA ALA A 94 -0.81 1.62 -3.20
C ALA A 94 0.44 0.79 -2.88
N PHE A 95 1.42 0.82 -3.78
CA PHE A 95 2.71 0.13 -3.63
C PHE A 95 3.77 1.07 -3.09
N SER A 96 4.52 0.64 -2.08
CA SER A 96 5.70 1.33 -1.58
C SER A 96 6.96 0.50 -1.79
N GLN A 97 8.05 1.15 -2.19
CA GLN A 97 9.35 0.51 -2.41
C GLN A 97 10.36 0.81 -1.30
N GLU A 98 10.22 1.90 -0.58
CA GLU A 98 11.19 2.36 0.41
C GLU A 98 10.65 2.29 1.84
N ASP A 99 9.46 2.87 2.08
CA ASP A 99 8.88 2.97 3.41
C ASP A 99 7.69 2.01 3.56
N VAL A 100 7.81 1.09 4.50
CA VAL A 100 6.78 0.08 4.80
C VAL A 100 5.49 0.72 5.35
N ALA A 101 5.62 1.76 6.17
CA ALA A 101 4.51 2.39 6.89
C ALA A 101 3.83 3.52 6.11
N ALA A 102 4.53 4.14 5.14
CA ALA A 102 4.03 5.31 4.41
C ALA A 102 2.65 5.11 3.79
N PRO A 103 2.36 4.02 3.03
CA PRO A 103 1.06 3.85 2.42
C PRO A 103 -0.06 3.69 3.46
N ALA A 104 0.18 2.92 4.53
CA ALA A 104 -0.81 2.72 5.60
C ALA A 104 -1.11 4.03 6.35
N ARG A 105 -0.07 4.81 6.67
CA ARG A 105 -0.19 6.08 7.38
C ARG A 105 -0.99 7.12 6.58
N ILE A 106 -0.66 7.30 5.30
CA ILE A 106 -1.33 8.27 4.43
C ILE A 106 -2.78 7.86 4.22
N VAL A 107 -3.03 6.59 3.86
CA VAL A 107 -4.40 6.11 3.64
C VAL A 107 -5.23 6.20 4.91
N LYS A 108 -4.70 5.88 6.08
CA LYS A 108 -5.40 6.04 7.37
C LYS A 108 -5.69 7.50 7.72
N LYS A 109 -4.75 8.42 7.42
CA LYS A 109 -4.97 9.86 7.58
C LYS A 109 -6.17 10.34 6.77
N TYR A 110 -6.25 9.92 5.51
CA TYR A 110 -7.36 10.24 4.62
C TYR A 110 -8.66 9.51 4.99
N ALA A 111 -8.60 8.27 5.45
CA ALA A 111 -9.76 7.52 5.92
C ALA A 111 -10.41 8.17 7.16
N LYS A 112 -9.65 8.89 7.97
CA LYS A 112 -10.21 9.70 9.08
C LYS A 112 -10.90 10.98 8.60
N GLN A 113 -10.55 11.48 7.42
CA GLN A 113 -11.13 12.70 6.85
C GLN A 113 -12.33 12.39 5.93
N PHE A 114 -12.29 11.23 5.28
CA PHE A 114 -13.26 10.81 4.28
C PHE A 114 -13.77 9.41 4.59
N ASP A 115 -14.98 9.31 5.09
CA ASP A 115 -15.64 8.04 5.43
C ASP A 115 -15.78 7.07 4.25
N ALA A 116 -15.67 7.60 3.02
CA ALA A 116 -15.74 6.80 1.79
C ALA A 116 -14.46 5.99 1.50
N LEU A 117 -13.33 6.31 2.16
CA LEU A 117 -12.07 5.61 1.98
C LEU A 117 -11.91 4.53 3.05
N GLU A 118 -11.99 3.28 2.65
CA GLU A 118 -11.84 2.13 3.54
C GLU A 118 -10.57 1.34 3.21
N LEU A 119 -9.79 1.02 4.23
CA LEU A 119 -8.72 0.04 4.15
C LEU A 119 -9.32 -1.37 4.10
N LYS A 120 -8.87 -2.20 3.19
CA LYS A 120 -9.28 -3.62 3.09
C LYS A 120 -8.24 -4.56 3.65
N GLY A 121 -6.98 -4.22 3.54
CA GLY A 121 -5.85 -5.04 3.93
C GLY A 121 -4.64 -4.71 3.07
N GLY A 122 -3.63 -5.58 3.09
CA GLY A 122 -2.44 -5.40 2.28
C GLY A 122 -1.42 -6.49 2.50
N PHE A 123 -0.19 -6.22 2.08
CA PHE A 123 0.94 -7.08 2.43
C PHE A 123 2.14 -6.22 2.89
N ILE A 124 2.96 -6.83 3.72
CA ILE A 124 4.14 -6.24 4.33
C ILE A 124 5.24 -7.28 4.27
N GLU A 125 6.37 -6.95 3.64
CA GLU A 125 7.54 -7.83 3.55
C GLU A 125 7.20 -9.28 3.14
N GLY A 126 6.30 -9.43 2.18
CA GLY A 126 5.92 -10.75 1.67
C GLY A 126 4.84 -11.48 2.48
N LYS A 127 4.31 -10.90 3.55
CA LYS A 127 3.24 -11.48 4.37
C LYS A 127 1.95 -10.69 4.22
N VAL A 128 0.82 -11.40 4.15
CA VAL A 128 -0.49 -10.76 4.16
C VAL A 128 -0.72 -10.11 5.52
N ALA A 129 -0.98 -8.81 5.52
CA ALA A 129 -1.25 -8.03 6.72
C ALA A 129 -2.75 -7.85 6.93
N THR A 130 -3.19 -8.08 8.16
CA THR A 130 -4.56 -7.80 8.59
C THR A 130 -4.79 -6.30 8.77
N LEU A 131 -6.06 -5.89 8.88
CA LEU A 131 -6.41 -4.49 9.15
C LEU A 131 -5.79 -3.99 10.45
N GLU A 132 -5.76 -4.81 11.50
CA GLU A 132 -5.17 -4.46 12.81
C GLU A 132 -3.67 -4.16 12.68
N GLN A 133 -2.93 -5.00 11.97
CA GLN A 133 -1.50 -4.80 11.73
C GLN A 133 -1.21 -3.55 10.89
N LEU A 134 -2.05 -3.27 9.88
CA LEU A 134 -1.95 -2.03 9.09
C LEU A 134 -2.28 -0.80 9.93
N ASP A 135 -3.21 -0.93 10.88
CA ASP A 135 -3.57 0.13 11.81
C ASP A 135 -2.45 0.43 12.82
N GLU A 136 -1.78 -0.59 13.32
CA GLU A 136 -0.59 -0.42 14.16
C GLU A 136 0.54 0.28 13.39
N LEU A 137 0.83 -0.16 12.16
CA LEU A 137 1.83 0.48 11.29
C LEU A 137 1.49 1.92 10.96
N ALA A 138 0.23 2.22 10.68
CA ALA A 138 -0.21 3.58 10.42
C ALA A 138 -0.10 4.51 11.65
N GLY A 139 0.02 3.93 12.85
CA GLY A 139 0.31 4.65 14.09
C GLY A 139 1.79 5.00 14.28
N LEU A 140 2.69 4.36 13.52
CA LEU A 140 4.12 4.64 13.62
C LEU A 140 4.47 5.97 12.93
N PRO A 141 5.35 6.78 13.52
CA PRO A 141 5.89 7.95 12.83
C PRO A 141 6.74 7.52 11.63
N ASP A 142 7.16 8.49 10.83
CA ASP A 142 8.10 8.27 9.75
C ASP A 142 9.48 7.82 10.29
N ARG A 143 10.37 7.42 9.38
CA ARG A 143 11.70 6.92 9.74
C ARG A 143 12.48 7.91 10.62
N GLU A 144 12.39 9.20 10.29
CA GLU A 144 13.06 10.26 11.07
C GLU A 144 12.43 10.41 12.46
N GLY A 145 11.11 10.34 12.55
CA GLY A 145 10.37 10.36 13.79
C GLY A 145 10.69 9.16 14.70
N MET A 146 10.81 7.95 14.13
CA MET A 146 11.23 6.75 14.88
C MET A 146 12.67 6.89 15.41
N LEU A 147 13.60 7.40 14.60
CA LEU A 147 14.96 7.69 15.02
C LEU A 147 14.99 8.76 16.14
N SER A 148 14.19 9.81 16.01
CA SER A 148 14.05 10.85 17.04
C SER A 148 13.50 10.28 18.35
N MET A 149 12.48 9.42 18.29
CA MET A 149 11.96 8.71 19.46
C MET A 149 13.04 7.84 20.12
N LEU A 150 13.77 7.05 19.35
CA LEU A 150 14.85 6.21 19.85
C LEU A 150 15.91 7.04 20.57
N LEU A 151 16.37 8.12 19.94
CA LEU A 151 17.34 9.05 20.54
C LEU A 151 16.80 9.70 21.82
N SER A 152 15.51 10.08 21.83
CA SER A 152 14.85 10.64 23.02
C SER A 152 14.82 9.65 24.18
N VAL A 153 14.50 8.37 23.90
CA VAL A 153 14.51 7.30 24.91
C VAL A 153 15.92 7.05 25.45
N LEU A 154 16.93 7.03 24.59
CA LEU A 154 18.32 6.86 25.01
C LEU A 154 18.84 8.03 25.87
N GLN A 155 18.35 9.25 25.63
CA GLN A 155 18.69 10.44 26.41
C GLN A 155 17.85 10.58 27.69
N ALA A 156 16.73 9.86 27.82
CA ALA A 156 15.81 9.99 28.94
C ALA A 156 16.47 9.83 30.32
N PRO A 157 17.37 8.83 30.56
CA PRO A 157 18.03 8.68 31.86
C PRO A 157 18.86 9.92 32.24
N ILE A 158 19.61 10.48 31.29
CA ILE A 158 20.47 11.67 31.53
C ILE A 158 19.59 12.89 31.79
N ARG A 159 18.52 13.05 31.01
CA ARG A 159 17.56 14.15 31.18
C ARG A 159 16.84 14.08 32.55
N ASN A 160 16.44 12.87 32.98
CA ASN A 160 15.77 12.66 34.25
C ASN A 160 16.69 12.98 35.44
N VAL A 161 17.98 12.63 35.37
CA VAL A 161 18.98 13.02 36.38
C VAL A 161 19.13 14.53 36.43
N ALA A 162 19.23 15.20 35.26
CA ALA A 162 19.32 16.66 35.21
C ALA A 162 18.08 17.35 35.82
N TYR A 163 16.88 16.83 35.55
CA TYR A 163 15.66 17.34 36.17
C TYR A 163 15.62 17.10 37.66
N ALA A 164 16.06 15.91 38.14
CA ALA A 164 16.14 15.65 39.60
C ALA A 164 17.11 16.58 40.29
N VAL A 165 18.29 16.82 39.72
CA VAL A 165 19.26 17.78 40.27
C VAL A 165 18.70 19.21 40.31
N LYS A 166 18.02 19.63 39.25
CA LYS A 166 17.37 20.94 39.19
C LYS A 166 16.28 21.07 40.27
N ALA A 167 15.43 20.06 40.46
CA ALA A 167 14.36 20.05 41.44
C ALA A 167 14.85 20.04 42.89
N VAL A 168 16.10 19.63 43.16
CA VAL A 168 16.73 19.69 44.49
C VAL A 168 17.40 21.05 44.70
N ALA A 169 17.76 21.78 43.63
CA ALA A 169 18.43 23.07 43.70
C ALA A 169 17.47 24.27 43.79
N GLU A 170 16.19 24.08 43.57
CA GLU A 170 15.08 25.04 43.81
C GLU A 170 14.40 24.75 45.14
#